data_123c3f644cf94aae4e637c79a53de425
#
_entry.id   123c3f644cf94aae4e637c79a53de425
#
_cell.length_a   1.000
_cell.length_b   1.000
_cell.length_c   1.000
_cell.angle_alpha   90.00
_cell.angle_beta   90.00
_cell.angle_gamma   90.00
#
_symmetry.space_group_name_H-M   'P 1'
#
loop_
_entity.id
_entity.type
_entity.pdbx_description
1 polymer ?
#
loop_
_entity_poly.entity_id
_entity_poly.type
_entity_poly.pdbx_seq_one_letter_code
_entity_poly.pdbx_strand_id
1 'polypeptide(L)'
;MGKAPADTDSKQMSDIALASSYIEDIGGSGKVKTILSNAYSRLVKMFPHEEKPEWQWTERRVRSFWNKEAAYVEFREMRELHAAAAKAKEERELLQKARKEHAAFIEKTASIRSLLERTDPDFFGAEIERLGGLGRRVDRTGTHGE
;
A
#
# COMPACT_ATOMS: atom_id res chain seq x y z
N MET A 1 36.80 -24.48 -0.92
CA MET A 1 35.58 -25.28 -1.00
C MET A 1 34.55 -24.94 0.04
N GLY A 2 34.93 -24.49 1.22
CA GLY A 2 33.98 -24.08 2.23
C GLY A 2 33.33 -22.73 2.02
N LYS A 3 33.65 -22.04 0.94
CA LYS A 3 33.13 -20.68 0.70
C LYS A 3 31.70 -20.65 0.20
N ALA A 4 31.28 -21.67 -0.52
CA ALA A 4 29.96 -21.68 -1.13
C ALA A 4 28.80 -21.58 -0.12
N PRO A 5 28.79 -22.31 1.00
CA PRO A 5 27.74 -22.16 2.01
C PRO A 5 27.71 -20.76 2.64
N ALA A 6 28.88 -20.20 2.93
CA ALA A 6 28.97 -18.86 3.51
C ALA A 6 28.48 -17.81 2.54
N ASP A 7 28.82 -17.93 1.28
CA ASP A 7 28.36 -16.99 0.24
C ASP A 7 26.85 -17.09 0.04
N THR A 8 26.31 -18.31 0.10
CA THR A 8 24.88 -18.55 -0.01
C THR A 8 24.13 -17.90 1.15
N ASP A 9 24.63 -18.07 2.37
CA ASP A 9 24.02 -17.50 3.57
C ASP A 9 24.04 -15.95 3.52
N SER A 10 25.11 -15.38 3.03
CA SER A 10 25.21 -13.91 2.93
C SER A 10 24.28 -13.33 1.88
N LYS A 11 23.95 -14.08 0.85
CA LYS A 11 23.05 -13.64 -0.22
C LYS A 11 21.59 -13.86 0.12
N GLN A 12 21.31 -14.89 0.90
CA GLN A 12 19.94 -15.21 1.28
C GLN A 12 19.58 -14.53 2.58
N MET A 13 18.54 -13.73 2.53
CA MET A 13 17.98 -13.16 3.75
C MET A 13 17.40 -14.32 4.58
N SER A 14 17.62 -14.29 5.89
CA SER A 14 17.04 -15.29 6.76
C SER A 14 15.52 -15.23 6.71
N ASP A 15 14.85 -16.36 6.98
CA ASP A 15 13.39 -16.40 6.96
C ASP A 15 12.80 -15.38 7.92
N ILE A 16 13.39 -15.21 9.08
CA ILE A 16 12.93 -14.25 10.08
C ILE A 16 13.07 -12.80 9.57
N ALA A 17 14.18 -12.48 8.93
CA ALA A 17 14.41 -11.15 8.38
C ALA A 17 13.44 -10.88 7.22
N LEU A 18 13.19 -11.89 6.40
CA LEU A 18 12.25 -11.78 5.31
C LEU A 18 10.82 -11.59 5.83
N ALA A 19 10.43 -12.35 6.85
CA ALA A 19 9.11 -12.21 7.48
C ALA A 19 8.94 -10.80 8.06
N SER A 20 9.95 -10.27 8.73
CA SER A 20 9.93 -8.91 9.25
C SER A 20 9.74 -7.88 8.14
N SER A 21 10.44 -8.08 7.03
CA SER A 21 10.34 -7.21 5.84
C SER A 21 8.92 -7.24 5.26
N TYR A 22 8.32 -8.41 5.16
CA TYR A 22 6.94 -8.53 4.67
C TYR A 22 5.94 -7.81 5.57
N ILE A 23 6.13 -7.90 6.89
CA ILE A 23 5.26 -7.20 7.83
C ILE A 23 5.34 -5.68 7.62
N GLU A 24 6.53 -5.16 7.39
CA GLU A 24 6.71 -3.75 7.07
C GLU A 24 5.99 -3.38 5.78
N ASP A 25 6.12 -4.21 4.75
CA ASP A 25 5.43 -3.98 3.47
C ASP A 25 3.91 -4.01 3.63
N ILE A 26 3.39 -4.93 4.43
CA ILE A 26 1.95 -5.05 4.68
C ILE A 26 1.44 -3.86 5.49
N GLY A 27 2.15 -3.50 6.55
CA GLY A 27 1.72 -2.46 7.48
C GLY A 27 1.87 -1.04 6.95
N GLY A 28 2.78 -0.85 6.01
CA GLY A 28 3.03 0.47 5.43
C GLY A 28 4.04 1.28 6.22
N SER A 29 3.93 2.59 6.11
CA SER A 29 4.81 3.52 6.80
C SER A 29 4.15 4.10 8.05
N GLY A 30 4.95 4.59 8.96
CA GLY A 30 4.47 5.24 10.17
C GLY A 30 5.07 4.65 11.42
N LYS A 31 4.35 4.81 12.53
CA LYS A 31 4.79 4.29 13.82
C LYS A 31 4.70 2.77 13.85
N VAL A 32 5.61 2.12 14.58
CA VAL A 32 5.67 0.66 14.68
C VAL A 32 4.32 0.08 15.11
N LYS A 33 3.68 0.68 16.09
CA LYS A 33 2.37 0.23 16.57
C LYS A 33 1.33 0.20 15.44
N THR A 34 1.32 1.22 14.61
CA THR A 34 0.40 1.32 13.46
C THR A 34 0.73 0.26 12.42
N ILE A 35 2.02 0.09 12.12
CA ILE A 35 2.48 -0.92 11.16
C ILE A 35 2.03 -2.31 11.60
N LEU A 36 2.25 -2.65 12.86
CA LEU A 36 1.87 -3.97 13.41
C LEU A 36 0.36 -4.17 13.40
N SER A 37 -0.40 -3.16 13.78
CA SER A 37 -1.86 -3.22 13.79
C SER A 37 -2.41 -3.41 12.38
N ASN A 38 -1.90 -2.66 11.41
CA ASN A 38 -2.32 -2.78 10.02
C ASN A 38 -1.98 -4.14 9.43
N ALA A 39 -0.77 -4.62 9.71
CA ALA A 39 -0.32 -5.94 9.22
C ALA A 39 -1.20 -7.05 9.79
N TYR A 40 -1.44 -7.02 11.10
CA TYR A 40 -2.31 -7.99 11.75
C TYR A 40 -3.72 -7.98 11.15
N SER A 41 -4.32 -6.81 11.02
CA SER A 41 -5.68 -6.68 10.49
C SER A 41 -5.80 -7.24 9.08
N ARG A 42 -4.82 -6.94 8.24
CA ARG A 42 -4.81 -7.44 6.86
C ARG A 42 -4.66 -8.95 6.80
N LEU A 43 -3.76 -9.51 7.62
CA LEU A 43 -3.53 -10.95 7.65
C LEU A 43 -4.77 -11.71 8.14
N VAL A 44 -5.43 -11.21 9.18
CA VAL A 44 -6.66 -11.81 9.67
C VAL A 44 -7.77 -11.77 8.63
N LYS A 45 -7.87 -10.65 7.94
CA LYS A 45 -8.90 -10.47 6.90
C LYS A 45 -8.67 -11.37 5.69
N MET A 46 -7.41 -11.49 5.25
CA MET A 46 -7.08 -12.30 4.09
C MET A 46 -7.07 -13.80 4.39
N PHE A 47 -6.63 -14.17 5.59
CA PHE A 47 -6.46 -15.57 5.99
C PHE A 47 -7.10 -15.82 7.37
N PRO A 48 -8.44 -15.90 7.42
CA PRO A 48 -9.14 -16.05 8.70
C PRO A 48 -8.96 -17.42 9.36
N HIS A 49 -8.68 -18.49 8.60
CA HIS A 49 -8.44 -19.84 9.13
C HIS A 49 -9.48 -20.30 10.16
N GLU A 50 -10.76 -20.10 9.86
CA GLU A 50 -11.83 -20.46 10.79
C GLU A 50 -11.86 -21.93 11.14
N GLU A 51 -11.50 -22.79 10.20
CA GLU A 51 -11.48 -24.24 10.41
C GLU A 51 -10.26 -24.73 11.18
N LYS A 52 -9.21 -23.93 11.23
CA LYS A 52 -7.96 -24.25 11.93
C LYS A 52 -7.54 -23.09 12.81
N PRO A 53 -8.09 -23.01 14.02
CA PRO A 53 -7.77 -21.90 14.94
C PRO A 53 -6.29 -21.74 15.24
N GLU A 54 -5.52 -22.83 15.22
CA GLU A 54 -4.08 -22.79 15.45
C GLU A 54 -3.31 -22.08 14.35
N TRP A 55 -3.94 -21.89 13.18
CA TRP A 55 -3.33 -21.18 12.07
C TRP A 55 -3.69 -19.70 12.05
N GLN A 56 -4.62 -19.30 12.88
CA GLN A 56 -5.05 -17.90 12.92
C GLN A 56 -3.91 -16.98 13.34
N TRP A 57 -3.81 -15.85 12.65
CA TRP A 57 -2.83 -14.84 12.99
C TRP A 57 -3.17 -14.16 14.31
N THR A 58 -2.15 -13.85 15.08
CA THR A 58 -2.28 -13.11 16.35
C THR A 58 -1.35 -11.91 16.33
N GLU A 59 -1.69 -10.89 17.10
CA GLU A 59 -0.82 -9.73 17.24
C GLU A 59 0.54 -10.11 17.79
N ARG A 60 0.57 -11.06 18.71
CA ARG A 60 1.80 -11.56 19.31
C ARG A 60 2.71 -12.19 18.26
N ARG A 61 2.15 -12.99 17.35
CA ARG A 61 2.93 -13.63 16.29
C ARG A 61 3.52 -12.60 15.33
N VAL A 62 2.71 -11.63 14.91
CA VAL A 62 3.15 -10.54 14.05
C VAL A 62 4.28 -9.76 14.72
N ARG A 63 4.14 -9.44 15.98
CA ARG A 63 5.16 -8.73 16.74
C ARG A 63 6.46 -9.53 16.86
N SER A 64 6.34 -10.85 17.07
CA SER A 64 7.52 -11.71 17.17
C SER A 64 8.33 -11.72 15.88
N PHE A 65 7.67 -11.67 14.73
CA PHE A 65 8.36 -11.55 13.44
C PHE A 65 9.00 -10.18 13.28
N TRP A 66 8.28 -9.13 13.63
CA TRP A 66 8.81 -7.76 13.54
C TRP A 66 10.06 -7.59 14.38
N ASN A 67 10.04 -8.07 15.61
CA ASN A 67 11.16 -7.99 16.53
C ASN A 67 12.23 -9.04 16.28
N LYS A 68 12.02 -9.94 15.33
CA LYS A 68 12.93 -11.04 14.99
C LYS A 68 13.18 -11.96 16.20
N GLU A 69 12.16 -12.14 17.02
CA GLU A 69 12.21 -12.99 18.21
C GLU A 69 11.69 -14.40 17.96
N ALA A 70 10.94 -14.61 16.86
CA ALA A 70 10.41 -15.94 16.56
C ALA A 70 11.54 -16.91 16.25
N ALA A 71 11.43 -18.14 16.79
CA ALA A 71 12.44 -19.16 16.58
C ALA A 71 12.46 -19.66 15.13
N TYR A 72 11.31 -19.66 14.47
CA TYR A 72 11.18 -20.13 13.09
C TYR A 72 9.95 -19.49 12.45
N VAL A 73 9.90 -19.57 11.11
CA VAL A 73 8.74 -19.15 10.33
C VAL A 73 8.23 -20.39 9.59
N GLU A 74 6.97 -20.73 9.79
CA GLU A 74 6.37 -21.85 9.07
C GLU A 74 6.23 -21.53 7.60
N PHE A 75 6.31 -22.54 6.74
CA PHE A 75 6.15 -22.36 5.31
C PHE A 75 4.81 -21.67 4.97
N ARG A 76 3.74 -22.12 5.63
CA ARG A 76 2.41 -21.50 5.48
C ARG A 76 2.43 -20.02 5.83
N GLU A 77 3.05 -19.68 6.95
CA GLU A 77 3.16 -18.27 7.38
C GLU A 77 3.92 -17.45 6.37
N MET A 78 5.02 -17.98 5.85
CA MET A 78 5.81 -17.26 4.84
C MET A 78 5.01 -17.02 3.56
N ARG A 79 4.24 -18.02 3.12
CA ARG A 79 3.38 -17.88 1.94
C ARG A 79 2.31 -16.81 2.14
N GLU A 80 1.68 -16.81 3.30
CA GLU A 80 0.63 -15.83 3.60
C GLU A 80 1.20 -14.42 3.73
N LEU A 81 2.35 -14.28 4.37
CA LEU A 81 3.04 -12.99 4.46
C LEU A 81 3.42 -12.48 3.07
N HIS A 82 3.97 -13.34 2.25
CA HIS A 82 4.33 -12.97 0.88
C HIS A 82 3.11 -12.50 0.07
N ALA A 83 2.02 -13.25 0.14
CA ALA A 83 0.80 -12.92 -0.57
C ALA A 83 0.21 -11.59 -0.10
N ALA A 84 0.18 -11.37 1.22
CA ALA A 84 -0.33 -10.13 1.79
C ALA A 84 0.55 -8.93 1.42
N ALA A 85 1.86 -9.11 1.45
CA ALA A 85 2.81 -8.06 1.07
C ALA A 85 2.68 -7.70 -0.41
N ALA A 86 2.55 -8.70 -1.27
CA ALA A 86 2.36 -8.48 -2.71
C ALA A 86 1.08 -7.71 -2.99
N LYS A 87 -0.01 -8.06 -2.31
CA LYS A 87 -1.29 -7.38 -2.47
C LYS A 87 -1.21 -5.93 -1.97
N ALA A 88 -0.59 -5.71 -0.84
CA ALA A 88 -0.42 -4.36 -0.30
C ALA A 88 0.39 -3.47 -1.24
N LYS A 89 1.45 -4.03 -1.82
CA LYS A 89 2.28 -3.32 -2.80
C LYS A 89 1.48 -2.97 -4.05
N GLU A 90 0.73 -3.93 -4.58
CA GLU A 90 -0.13 -3.71 -5.73
C GLU A 90 -1.14 -2.59 -5.49
N GLU A 91 -1.80 -2.61 -4.33
CA GLU A 91 -2.77 -1.58 -3.96
C GLU A 91 -2.12 -0.20 -3.88
N ARG A 92 -0.90 -0.10 -3.33
CA ARG A 92 -0.17 1.17 -3.27
C ARG A 92 0.19 1.69 -4.65
N GLU A 93 0.61 0.79 -5.55
CA GLU A 93 0.95 1.16 -6.91
C GLU A 93 -0.27 1.66 -7.66
N LEU A 94 -1.41 0.99 -7.51
CA LEU A 94 -2.67 1.42 -8.13
C LEU A 94 -3.12 2.78 -7.59
N LEU A 95 -3.02 2.97 -6.28
CA LEU A 95 -3.39 4.25 -5.66
C LEU A 95 -2.48 5.37 -6.13
N GLN A 96 -1.19 5.12 -6.22
CA GLN A 96 -0.23 6.10 -6.71
C GLN A 96 -0.49 6.47 -8.16
N LYS A 97 -0.81 5.48 -8.99
CA LYS A 97 -1.17 5.71 -10.39
C LYS A 97 -2.43 6.55 -10.49
N ALA A 98 -3.46 6.22 -9.70
CA ALA A 98 -4.71 6.99 -9.67
C ALA A 98 -4.48 8.44 -9.26
N ARG A 99 -3.62 8.67 -8.27
CA ARG A 99 -3.27 10.03 -7.83
C ARG A 99 -2.56 10.80 -8.92
N LYS A 100 -1.66 10.16 -9.65
CA LYS A 100 -0.95 10.80 -10.77
C LYS A 100 -1.91 11.16 -11.89
N GLU A 101 -2.82 10.26 -12.24
CA GLU A 101 -3.82 10.50 -13.28
C GLU A 101 -4.76 11.64 -12.89
N HIS A 102 -5.16 11.68 -11.62
CA HIS A 102 -6.01 12.74 -11.10
C HIS A 102 -5.30 14.11 -11.16
N ALA A 103 -4.04 14.15 -10.72
CA ALA A 103 -3.24 15.38 -10.78
C ALA A 103 -3.06 15.86 -12.22
N ALA A 104 -2.80 14.94 -13.16
CA ALA A 104 -2.66 15.27 -14.57
C ALA A 104 -3.97 15.81 -15.15
N PHE A 105 -5.11 15.24 -14.75
CA PHE A 105 -6.42 15.70 -15.17
C PHE A 105 -6.68 17.14 -14.68
N ILE A 106 -6.38 17.42 -13.42
CA ILE A 106 -6.56 18.76 -12.84
C ILE A 106 -5.68 19.79 -13.56
N GLU A 107 -4.43 19.44 -13.80
CA GLU A 107 -3.49 20.31 -14.51
C GLU A 107 -3.96 20.60 -15.94
N LYS A 108 -4.40 19.57 -16.66
CA LYS A 108 -4.92 19.70 -18.01
C LYS A 108 -6.16 20.59 -18.04
N THR A 109 -7.07 20.41 -17.08
CA THR A 109 -8.29 21.23 -16.95
C THR A 109 -7.93 22.68 -16.69
N ALA A 110 -6.97 22.94 -15.82
CA ALA A 110 -6.50 24.30 -15.55
C ALA A 110 -5.88 24.95 -16.79
N SER A 111 -5.12 24.19 -17.57
CA SER A 111 -4.52 24.68 -18.81
C SER A 111 -5.57 25.07 -19.85
N ILE A 112 -6.60 24.21 -20.01
CA ILE A 112 -7.72 24.49 -20.93
C ILE A 112 -8.47 25.71 -20.48
N ARG A 113 -8.75 25.84 -19.19
CA ARG A 113 -9.42 27.00 -18.63
C ARG A 113 -8.65 28.31 -18.90
N SER A 114 -7.34 28.26 -18.66
CA SER A 114 -6.48 29.40 -18.92
C SER A 114 -6.48 29.81 -20.40
N LEU A 115 -6.46 28.84 -21.29
CA LEU A 115 -6.51 29.07 -22.72
C LEU A 115 -7.83 29.72 -23.13
N LEU A 116 -8.96 29.23 -22.61
CA LEU A 116 -10.29 29.78 -22.91
C LEU A 116 -10.42 31.19 -22.39
N GLU A 117 -9.89 31.50 -21.22
CA GLU A 117 -9.89 32.86 -20.67
C GLU A 117 -9.14 33.85 -21.56
N ARG A 118 -8.01 33.42 -22.13
CA ARG A 118 -7.20 34.24 -23.02
C ARG A 118 -7.86 34.45 -24.38
N THR A 119 -8.61 33.45 -24.86
CA THR A 119 -9.23 33.51 -26.18
C THR A 119 -10.47 34.40 -26.18
N ASP A 120 -11.42 34.14 -25.27
CA ASP A 120 -12.65 34.94 -25.15
C ASP A 120 -13.27 34.70 -23.77
N PRO A 121 -12.88 35.51 -22.77
CA PRO A 121 -13.36 35.34 -21.41
C PRO A 121 -14.87 35.41 -21.26
N ASP A 122 -15.52 36.30 -22.01
CA ASP A 122 -16.96 36.53 -21.90
C ASP A 122 -17.75 35.38 -22.49
N PHE A 123 -17.27 34.80 -23.58
CA PHE A 123 -17.94 33.73 -24.28
C PHE A 123 -17.80 32.40 -23.53
N PHE A 124 -16.60 32.10 -22.97
CA PHE A 124 -16.30 30.83 -22.35
C PHE A 124 -16.45 30.84 -20.83
N GLY A 125 -17.00 31.87 -20.24
CA GLY A 125 -17.10 32.00 -18.78
C GLY A 125 -17.80 30.85 -18.11
N ALA A 126 -18.96 30.43 -18.63
CA ALA A 126 -19.73 29.31 -18.06
C ALA A 126 -18.98 27.97 -18.16
N GLU A 127 -18.28 27.75 -19.27
CA GLU A 127 -17.50 26.55 -19.49
C GLU A 127 -16.30 26.48 -18.52
N ILE A 128 -15.65 27.61 -18.30
CA ILE A 128 -14.53 27.70 -17.37
C ILE A 128 -14.98 27.36 -15.95
N GLU A 129 -16.11 27.88 -15.53
CA GLU A 129 -16.67 27.63 -14.22
C GLU A 129 -17.04 26.19 -14.04
N ARG A 130 -17.62 25.56 -15.05
CA ARG A 130 -17.98 24.16 -15.04
C ARG A 130 -16.73 23.24 -14.87
N LEU A 131 -15.66 23.54 -15.59
CA LEU A 131 -14.41 22.79 -15.48
C LEU A 131 -13.81 22.91 -14.08
N GLY A 132 -13.83 24.09 -13.50
CA GLY A 132 -13.38 24.30 -12.13
C GLY A 132 -14.21 23.53 -11.11
N GLY A 133 -15.54 23.52 -11.31
CA GLY A 133 -16.45 22.76 -10.46
C GLY A 133 -16.23 21.26 -10.54
N LEU A 134 -15.93 20.77 -11.73
CA LEU A 134 -15.66 19.35 -11.94
C LEU A 134 -14.39 18.89 -11.19
N GLY A 135 -13.33 19.67 -11.28
CA GLY A 135 -12.10 19.39 -10.54
C GLY A 135 -12.32 19.38 -9.03
N ARG A 136 -13.06 20.31 -8.51
CA ARG A 136 -13.40 20.38 -7.10
C ARG A 136 -14.25 19.19 -6.64
N ARG A 137 -15.16 18.72 -7.48
CA ARG A 137 -15.99 17.56 -7.19
C ARG A 137 -15.15 16.30 -7.02
N VAL A 138 -14.18 16.09 -7.89
CA VAL A 138 -13.29 14.94 -7.81
C VAL A 138 -12.47 14.99 -6.52
N ASP A 139 -11.96 16.15 -6.15
CA ASP A 139 -11.23 16.33 -4.89
C ASP A 139 -12.09 16.00 -3.68
N ARG A 140 -13.34 16.43 -3.66
CA ARG A 140 -14.28 16.12 -2.59
C ARG A 140 -14.52 14.63 -2.46
N THR A 141 -14.71 13.94 -3.58
CA THR A 141 -14.92 12.49 -3.60
C THR A 141 -13.72 11.78 -3.01
N GLY A 142 -12.52 12.22 -3.34
CA GLY A 142 -11.30 11.68 -2.75
C GLY A 142 -11.18 11.94 -1.26
N THR A 143 -11.73 13.04 -0.77
CA THR A 143 -11.69 13.40 0.65
C THR A 143 -12.70 12.59 1.46
N HIS A 144 -13.82 12.23 0.85
CA HIS A 144 -14.89 11.49 1.50
C HIS A 144 -14.81 9.98 1.30
N GLY A 145 -13.64 9.45 1.05
CA GLY A 145 -13.42 8.03 0.89
C GLY A 145 -13.56 7.23 2.19
N GLU A 146 -14.47 7.57 3.05
CA GLU A 146 -14.72 6.86 4.29
C GLU A 146 -15.68 5.73 4.08
#